data_5da29a79736e9c376c4d4d004d24f19f
#
_entry.id   5da29a79736e9c376c4d4d004d24f19f
#
_cell.length_a   1.000
_cell.length_b   1.000
_cell.length_c   1.000
_cell.angle_alpha   90.00
_cell.angle_beta   90.00
_cell.angle_gamma   90.00
#
_symmetry.space_group_name_H-M   'P 1'
#
loop_
_entity.id
_entity.type
_entity.pdbx_description
1 polymer ?
#
loop_
_entity_poly.entity_id
_entity_poly.type
_entity_poly.pdbx_seq_one_letter_code
_entity_poly.pdbx_strand_id
1 'polypeptide(L)'
;MKRILFVCLGNICRSSSAEEVMRTLIKKEGLEHEIEVDSAGILSYHRGELPDSRMRMHASRRGYNLTHRSRPVCTEDFYHFDMIIGMDDRNIEDLMERAPDLETEKKIHRMTDYCRTKVADYVPDPYYGGAQGFENVLDILEEDRKSVV
;
A
#
# COMPACT_ATOMS: atom_id res chain seq x y z
N MET A 1 6.64 1.98 18.63
CA MET A 1 6.59 1.36 17.30
C MET A 1 5.64 2.11 16.39
N LYS A 2 6.08 2.44 15.20
CA LYS A 2 5.23 3.08 14.19
C LYS A 2 4.58 1.98 13.33
N ARG A 3 3.27 2.04 13.16
CA ARG A 3 2.50 1.04 12.41
C ARG A 3 1.85 1.69 11.20
N ILE A 4 2.11 1.13 10.01
CA ILE A 4 1.68 1.69 8.72
C ILE A 4 0.86 0.66 7.95
N LEU A 5 -0.34 1.06 7.51
CA LEU A 5 -1.22 0.23 6.69
C LEU A 5 -1.35 0.83 5.30
N PHE A 6 -1.08 0.04 4.28
CA PHE A 6 -1.29 0.43 2.89
C PHE A 6 -2.61 -0.13 2.39
N VAL A 7 -3.40 0.70 1.70
CA VAL A 7 -4.74 0.32 1.26
C VAL A 7 -4.92 0.63 -0.22
N CYS A 8 -5.45 -0.33 -0.97
CA CYS A 8 -5.92 -0.13 -2.34
C CYS A 8 -7.27 -0.82 -2.51
N LEU A 9 -7.78 -0.88 -3.74
CA LEU A 9 -9.12 -1.42 -3.96
C LEU A 9 -9.23 -2.90 -3.58
N GLY A 10 -8.39 -3.75 -4.16
CA GLY A 10 -8.48 -5.22 -4.01
C GLY A 10 -7.41 -5.86 -3.15
N ASN A 11 -6.39 -5.12 -2.73
CA ASN A 11 -5.25 -5.65 -1.95
C ASN A 11 -4.48 -6.75 -2.69
N ILE A 12 -4.45 -6.72 -4.02
CA ILE A 12 -3.72 -7.71 -4.82
C ILE A 12 -2.64 -7.12 -5.71
N CYS A 13 -2.56 -5.80 -5.85
CA CYS A 13 -1.54 -5.14 -6.68
C CYS A 13 -0.81 -4.05 -5.92
N ARG A 14 -1.44 -2.87 -5.79
CA ARG A 14 -0.79 -1.66 -5.27
C ARG A 14 -0.40 -1.75 -3.80
N SER A 15 -1.35 -2.04 -2.91
CA SER A 15 -1.07 -2.04 -1.48
C SER A 15 -0.17 -3.21 -1.05
N SER A 16 -0.35 -4.38 -1.65
CA SER A 16 0.51 -5.52 -1.34
C SER A 16 1.95 -5.28 -1.80
N SER A 17 2.12 -4.59 -2.93
CA SER A 17 3.45 -4.20 -3.42
C SER A 17 4.08 -3.14 -2.53
N ALA A 18 3.30 -2.13 -2.12
CA ALA A 18 3.78 -1.08 -1.22
C ALA A 18 4.25 -1.67 0.11
N GLU A 19 3.52 -2.60 0.65
CA GLU A 19 3.89 -3.30 1.88
C GLU A 19 5.26 -3.97 1.75
N GLU A 20 5.48 -4.73 0.67
CA GLU A 20 6.73 -5.46 0.50
C GLU A 20 7.91 -4.54 0.15
N VAL A 21 7.68 -3.52 -0.66
CA VAL A 21 8.71 -2.51 -0.96
C VAL A 21 9.16 -1.83 0.34
N MET A 22 8.20 -1.45 1.19
CA MET A 22 8.50 -0.81 2.46
C MET A 22 9.18 -1.77 3.43
N ARG A 23 8.72 -3.02 3.50
CA ARG A 23 9.32 -4.05 4.36
C ARG A 23 10.78 -4.28 4.01
N THR A 24 11.10 -4.30 2.72
CA THR A 24 12.46 -4.46 2.22
C THR A 24 13.34 -3.28 2.66
N LEU A 25 12.82 -2.05 2.56
CA LEU A 25 13.53 -0.86 3.00
C LEU A 25 13.77 -0.88 4.52
N ILE A 26 12.75 -1.23 5.29
CA ILE A 26 12.81 -1.31 6.76
C ILE A 26 13.91 -2.30 7.18
N LYS A 27 13.97 -3.44 6.52
CA LYS A 27 14.97 -4.47 6.78
C LYS A 27 16.38 -3.97 6.46
N LYS A 28 16.52 -3.30 5.31
CA LYS A 28 17.79 -2.73 4.86
C LYS A 28 18.32 -1.68 5.83
N GLU A 29 17.43 -0.88 6.43
CA GLU A 29 17.79 0.19 7.36
C GLU A 29 17.87 -0.29 8.82
N GLY A 30 17.59 -1.57 9.10
CA GLY A 30 17.65 -2.11 10.45
C GLY A 30 16.54 -1.63 11.38
N LEU A 31 15.36 -1.32 10.83
CA LEU A 31 14.25 -0.73 11.56
C LEU A 31 13.11 -1.72 11.87
N GLU A 32 13.35 -3.03 11.76
CA GLU A 32 12.30 -4.05 11.93
C GLU A 32 11.60 -4.00 13.30
N HIS A 33 12.32 -3.55 14.33
CA HIS A 33 11.76 -3.44 15.68
C HIS A 33 11.08 -2.09 15.95
N GLU A 34 11.16 -1.16 14.99
CA GLU A 34 10.63 0.19 15.15
C GLU A 34 9.43 0.48 14.25
N ILE A 35 9.29 -0.24 13.13
CA ILE A 35 8.24 -0.01 12.13
C ILE A 35 7.58 -1.34 11.74
N GLU A 36 6.25 -1.38 11.84
CA GLU A 36 5.42 -2.49 11.39
C GLU A 36 4.64 -2.05 10.15
N VAL A 37 4.55 -2.91 9.14
CA VAL A 37 3.77 -2.63 7.92
C VAL A 37 2.82 -3.78 7.62
N ASP A 38 1.68 -3.43 7.03
CA ASP A 38 0.69 -4.39 6.56
C ASP A 38 -0.08 -3.75 5.41
N SER A 39 -0.99 -4.51 4.80
CA SER A 39 -1.84 -3.98 3.73
C SER A 39 -3.22 -4.60 3.78
N ALA A 40 -4.20 -3.88 3.20
CA ALA A 40 -5.60 -4.31 3.17
C ALA A 40 -6.28 -3.72 1.93
N GLY A 41 -7.48 -4.19 1.63
CA GLY A 41 -8.27 -3.72 0.51
C GLY A 41 -9.58 -3.08 0.95
N ILE A 42 -10.12 -2.21 0.11
CA ILE A 42 -11.46 -1.65 0.30
C ILE A 42 -12.51 -2.74 0.08
N LEU A 43 -12.30 -3.58 -0.94
CA LEU A 43 -13.20 -4.69 -1.26
C LEU A 43 -12.74 -5.99 -0.62
N SER A 44 -13.69 -6.88 -0.35
CA SER A 44 -13.40 -8.22 0.17
C SER A 44 -13.34 -9.28 -0.94
N TYR A 45 -13.52 -8.89 -2.19
CA TYR A 45 -13.64 -9.80 -3.34
C TYR A 45 -12.48 -10.79 -3.46
N HIS A 46 -11.25 -10.33 -3.21
CA HIS A 46 -10.04 -11.15 -3.33
C HIS A 46 -9.56 -11.72 -1.99
N ARG A 47 -10.41 -11.73 -0.98
CA ARG A 47 -10.04 -12.18 0.37
C ARG A 47 -9.38 -13.55 0.36
N GLY A 48 -8.20 -13.65 0.96
CA GLY A 48 -7.43 -14.89 1.03
C GLY A 48 -6.57 -15.19 -0.19
N GLU A 49 -6.69 -14.42 -1.26
CA GLU A 49 -5.89 -14.61 -2.46
C GLU A 49 -4.50 -14.03 -2.32
N LEU A 50 -3.53 -14.62 -3.00
CA LEU A 50 -2.21 -14.04 -3.17
C LEU A 50 -2.29 -12.83 -4.10
N PRO A 51 -1.30 -11.94 -4.09
CA PRO A 51 -1.25 -10.83 -5.05
C PRO A 51 -1.38 -11.32 -6.49
N ASP A 52 -1.86 -10.43 -7.36
CA ASP A 52 -2.01 -10.71 -8.79
C ASP A 52 -0.74 -11.34 -9.34
N SER A 53 -0.86 -12.43 -10.13
CA SER A 53 0.29 -13.17 -10.63
C SER A 53 1.23 -12.32 -11.50
N ARG A 54 0.67 -11.38 -12.27
CA ARG A 54 1.46 -10.44 -13.07
C ARG A 54 2.25 -9.49 -12.19
N MET A 55 1.61 -8.98 -11.14
CA MET A 55 2.29 -8.11 -10.17
C MET A 55 3.41 -8.86 -9.46
N ARG A 56 3.17 -10.10 -9.04
CA ARG A 56 4.20 -10.94 -8.42
C ARG A 56 5.40 -11.16 -9.34
N MET A 57 5.14 -11.40 -10.63
CA MET A 57 6.19 -11.59 -11.62
C MET A 57 7.05 -10.34 -11.78
N HIS A 58 6.42 -9.17 -11.96
CA HIS A 58 7.14 -7.90 -12.12
C HIS A 58 7.92 -7.54 -10.86
N ALA A 59 7.33 -7.71 -9.69
CA ALA A 59 7.99 -7.44 -8.42
C ALA A 59 9.18 -8.37 -8.20
N SER A 60 9.02 -9.66 -8.53
CA SER A 60 10.10 -10.66 -8.40
C SER A 60 11.35 -10.29 -9.20
N ARG A 61 11.17 -9.69 -10.37
CA ARG A 61 12.31 -9.22 -11.20
C ARG A 61 13.11 -8.12 -10.52
N ARG A 62 12.52 -7.42 -9.55
CA ARG A 62 13.20 -6.38 -8.76
C ARG A 62 13.60 -6.88 -7.37
N GLY A 63 13.43 -8.17 -7.09
CA GLY A 63 13.82 -8.78 -5.82
C GLY A 63 12.74 -8.73 -4.73
N TYR A 64 11.51 -8.37 -5.06
CA TYR A 64 10.41 -8.34 -4.10
C TYR A 64 9.59 -9.62 -4.21
N ASN A 65 9.37 -10.28 -3.06
CA ASN A 65 8.59 -11.51 -3.00
C ASN A 65 7.24 -11.22 -2.33
N LEU A 66 6.20 -11.04 -3.14
CA LEU A 66 4.86 -10.70 -2.67
C LEU A 66 4.15 -11.93 -2.12
N THR A 67 3.98 -12.00 -0.81
CA THR A 67 3.38 -13.16 -0.12
C THR A 67 2.14 -12.83 0.67
N HIS A 68 1.79 -11.55 0.82
CA HIS A 68 0.63 -11.14 1.59
C HIS A 68 -0.68 -11.65 0.96
N ARG A 69 -1.56 -12.22 1.78
CA ARG A 69 -2.89 -12.62 1.30
C ARG A 69 -3.89 -11.49 1.53
N SER A 70 -4.70 -11.23 0.52
CA SER A 70 -5.67 -10.14 0.54
C SER A 70 -6.62 -10.26 1.73
N ARG A 71 -6.89 -9.13 2.38
CA ARG A 71 -7.90 -8.99 3.42
C ARG A 71 -8.59 -7.64 3.30
N PRO A 72 -9.87 -7.52 3.67
CA PRO A 72 -10.52 -6.21 3.69
C PRO A 72 -10.06 -5.40 4.90
N VAL A 73 -10.10 -4.06 4.75
CA VAL A 73 -9.86 -3.16 5.88
C VAL A 73 -11.01 -3.33 6.88
N CYS A 74 -10.70 -3.27 8.18
CA CYS A 74 -11.69 -3.39 9.24
C CYS A 74 -11.57 -2.22 10.23
N THR A 75 -12.57 -2.08 11.11
CA THR A 75 -12.61 -0.98 12.07
C THR A 75 -11.39 -0.94 12.98
N GLU A 76 -10.91 -2.09 13.41
CA GLU A 76 -9.72 -2.21 14.26
C GLU A 76 -8.47 -1.62 13.62
N ASP A 77 -8.36 -1.66 12.30
CA ASP A 77 -7.22 -1.09 11.56
C ASP A 77 -7.06 0.39 11.84
N PHE A 78 -8.19 1.12 11.96
CA PHE A 78 -8.16 2.57 12.21
C PHE A 78 -7.58 2.92 13.58
N TYR A 79 -7.66 2.01 14.52
CA TYR A 79 -7.09 2.21 15.86
C TYR A 79 -5.68 1.64 15.99
N HIS A 80 -5.42 0.51 15.36
CA HIS A 80 -4.14 -0.19 15.45
C HIS A 80 -3.00 0.54 14.72
N PHE A 81 -3.27 1.07 13.53
CA PHE A 81 -2.24 1.71 12.71
C PHE A 81 -2.13 3.20 13.00
N ASP A 82 -0.91 3.72 12.92
CA ASP A 82 -0.62 5.14 13.11
C ASP A 82 -0.80 5.93 11.81
N MET A 83 -0.55 5.27 10.67
CA MET A 83 -0.74 5.84 9.34
C MET A 83 -1.51 4.85 8.47
N ILE A 84 -2.49 5.35 7.74
CA ILE A 84 -3.29 4.56 6.80
C ILE A 84 -3.16 5.25 5.44
N ILE A 85 -2.52 4.56 4.49
CA ILE A 85 -2.09 5.17 3.24
C ILE A 85 -2.85 4.56 2.07
N GLY A 86 -3.67 5.39 1.39
CA GLY A 86 -4.40 5.00 0.19
C GLY A 86 -3.61 5.33 -1.07
N MET A 87 -3.88 4.61 -2.15
CA MET A 87 -3.14 4.71 -3.40
C MET A 87 -3.69 5.76 -4.36
N ASP A 88 -4.98 6.07 -4.25
CA ASP A 88 -5.64 7.07 -5.09
C ASP A 88 -6.75 7.78 -4.31
N ASP A 89 -7.35 8.81 -4.91
CA ASP A 89 -8.38 9.61 -4.25
C ASP A 89 -9.61 8.79 -3.87
N ARG A 90 -9.97 7.79 -4.67
CA ARG A 90 -11.10 6.92 -4.36
C ARG A 90 -10.85 6.08 -3.12
N ASN A 91 -9.63 5.56 -2.97
CA ASN A 91 -9.24 4.86 -1.74
C ASN A 91 -9.35 5.79 -0.53
N ILE A 92 -8.92 7.04 -0.67
CA ILE A 92 -8.98 8.04 0.39
C ILE A 92 -10.44 8.34 0.77
N GLU A 93 -11.33 8.55 -0.22
CA GLU A 93 -12.74 8.81 0.03
C GLU A 93 -13.41 7.64 0.78
N ASP A 94 -13.13 6.41 0.33
CA ASP A 94 -13.68 5.22 0.98
C ASP A 94 -13.17 5.06 2.41
N LEU A 95 -11.90 5.34 2.65
CA LEU A 95 -11.30 5.28 3.99
C LEU A 95 -11.90 6.35 4.91
N MET A 96 -12.10 7.57 4.40
CA MET A 96 -12.71 8.66 5.17
C MET A 96 -14.14 8.33 5.60
N GLU A 97 -14.92 7.68 4.71
CA GLU A 97 -16.28 7.24 5.05
C GLU A 97 -16.30 6.17 6.14
N ARG A 98 -15.29 5.32 6.18
CA ARG A 98 -15.19 4.19 7.13
C ARG A 98 -14.53 4.56 8.45
N ALA A 99 -13.80 5.67 8.49
CA ALA A 99 -13.10 6.09 9.70
C ALA A 99 -14.11 6.37 10.83
N PRO A 100 -13.94 5.77 12.02
CA PRO A 100 -14.90 5.88 13.12
C PRO A 100 -15.06 7.28 13.70
N ASP A 101 -14.01 8.11 13.63
CA ASP A 101 -14.01 9.43 14.24
C ASP A 101 -12.98 10.37 13.58
N LEU A 102 -12.92 11.62 14.03
CA LEU A 102 -12.02 12.63 13.50
C LEU A 102 -10.54 12.30 13.76
N GLU A 103 -10.24 11.66 14.87
CA GLU A 103 -8.86 11.30 15.19
C GLU A 103 -8.32 10.25 14.23
N THR A 104 -9.14 9.27 13.86
CA THR A 104 -8.74 8.24 12.91
C THR A 104 -8.70 8.78 11.47
N GLU A 105 -9.54 9.76 11.12
CA GLU A 105 -9.46 10.42 9.81
C GLU A 105 -8.12 11.10 9.59
N LYS A 106 -7.51 11.64 10.64
CA LYS A 106 -6.20 12.32 10.56
C LYS A 106 -5.05 11.38 10.21
N LYS A 107 -5.26 10.08 10.35
CA LYS A 107 -4.25 9.05 10.03
C LYS A 107 -4.20 8.73 8.54
N ILE A 108 -5.19 9.16 7.76
CA ILE A 108 -5.36 8.80 6.35
C ILE A 108 -4.56 9.75 5.46
N HIS A 109 -3.69 9.19 4.62
CA HIS A 109 -2.81 9.93 3.72
C HIS A 109 -2.77 9.26 2.35
N ARG A 110 -2.42 10.01 1.31
CA ARG A 110 -2.15 9.45 -0.01
C ARG A 110 -0.68 9.02 -0.10
N MET A 111 -0.42 7.91 -0.77
CA MET A 111 0.96 7.45 -1.00
C MET A 111 1.78 8.53 -1.72
N THR A 112 1.20 9.15 -2.75
CA THR A 112 1.88 10.16 -3.56
C THR A 112 2.10 11.48 -2.85
N ASP A 113 1.49 11.71 -1.67
CA ASP A 113 1.81 12.87 -0.82
C ASP A 113 3.28 12.82 -0.37
N TYR A 114 3.88 11.65 -0.40
CA TYR A 114 5.27 11.41 -0.02
C TYR A 114 6.21 11.35 -1.22
N CYS A 115 5.71 11.60 -2.44
CA CYS A 115 6.51 11.58 -3.65
C CYS A 115 7.37 12.85 -3.75
N ARG A 116 8.69 12.68 -3.81
CA ARG A 116 9.63 13.81 -3.84
C ARG A 116 9.67 14.50 -5.21
N THR A 117 9.49 13.74 -6.27
CA THR A 117 9.60 14.26 -7.65
C THR A 117 8.25 14.57 -8.26
N LYS A 118 7.16 14.23 -7.60
CA LYS A 118 5.78 14.36 -8.08
C LYS A 118 5.59 13.77 -9.48
N VAL A 119 6.13 12.59 -9.69
CA VAL A 119 5.98 11.89 -10.97
C VAL A 119 4.53 11.49 -11.24
N ALA A 120 3.69 11.44 -10.20
CA ALA A 120 2.27 11.10 -10.33
C ALA A 120 1.48 11.68 -9.14
N ASP A 121 0.18 11.98 -9.38
CA ASP A 121 -0.73 12.44 -8.32
C ASP A 121 -1.38 11.27 -7.59
N TYR A 122 -1.31 10.07 -8.14
CA TYR A 122 -1.88 8.86 -7.54
C TYR A 122 -1.12 7.64 -8.07
N VAL A 123 -1.27 6.52 -7.35
CA VAL A 123 -0.74 5.23 -7.81
C VAL A 123 -1.84 4.56 -8.63
N PRO A 124 -1.69 4.44 -9.96
CA PRO A 124 -2.74 3.90 -10.81
C PRO A 124 -2.97 2.41 -10.56
N ASP A 125 -4.21 1.95 -10.83
CA ASP A 125 -4.54 0.53 -10.75
C ASP A 125 -4.03 -0.16 -12.01
N PRO A 126 -3.05 -1.09 -11.90
CA PRO A 126 -2.44 -1.72 -13.07
C PRO A 126 -3.25 -2.89 -13.62
N TYR A 127 -4.36 -3.26 -12.98
CA TYR A 127 -5.09 -4.50 -13.31
C TYR A 127 -5.45 -4.61 -14.79
N TYR A 128 -5.80 -3.49 -15.43
CA TYR A 128 -6.16 -3.43 -16.85
C TYR A 128 -5.08 -2.82 -17.74
N GLY A 129 -3.92 -2.47 -17.17
CA GLY A 129 -2.91 -1.66 -17.85
C GLY A 129 -1.79 -2.40 -18.57
N GLY A 130 -1.79 -3.73 -18.57
CA GLY A 130 -0.72 -4.51 -19.17
C GLY A 130 0.61 -4.42 -18.43
N ALA A 131 1.70 -4.94 -19.03
CA ALA A 131 3.01 -5.04 -18.37
C ALA A 131 3.57 -3.69 -17.91
N GLN A 132 3.44 -2.66 -18.75
CA GLN A 132 3.95 -1.33 -18.39
C GLN A 132 3.22 -0.74 -17.18
N GLY A 133 1.95 -1.07 -17.01
CA GLY A 133 1.17 -0.64 -15.84
C GLY A 133 1.75 -1.16 -14.54
N PHE A 134 2.15 -2.42 -14.50
CA PHE A 134 2.78 -3.01 -13.30
C PHE A 134 4.14 -2.39 -13.00
N GLU A 135 4.95 -2.15 -14.02
CA GLU A 135 6.26 -1.50 -13.84
C GLU A 135 6.11 -0.06 -13.34
N ASN A 136 5.13 0.68 -13.88
CA ASN A 136 4.86 2.07 -13.45
C ASN A 136 4.48 2.12 -11.96
N VAL A 137 3.66 1.18 -11.49
CA VAL A 137 3.30 1.10 -10.07
C VAL A 137 4.53 0.90 -9.22
N LEU A 138 5.39 -0.04 -9.58
CA LEU A 138 6.63 -0.30 -8.83
C LEU A 138 7.55 0.93 -8.81
N ASP A 139 7.68 1.64 -9.93
CA ASP A 139 8.48 2.86 -10.01
C ASP A 139 7.99 3.91 -9.02
N ILE A 140 6.68 4.14 -8.98
CA ILE A 140 6.07 5.14 -8.09
C ILE A 140 6.27 4.73 -6.63
N LEU A 141 6.01 3.47 -6.29
CA LEU A 141 6.14 2.98 -4.92
C LEU A 141 7.60 3.06 -4.43
N GLU A 142 8.56 2.73 -5.27
CA GLU A 142 9.97 2.82 -4.90
C GLU A 142 10.42 4.26 -4.67
N GLU A 143 9.87 5.23 -5.42
CA GLU A 143 10.15 6.64 -5.22
C GLU A 143 9.56 7.14 -3.89
N ASP A 144 8.32 6.77 -3.59
CA ASP A 144 7.58 7.30 -2.44
C ASP A 144 8.02 6.70 -1.09
N ARG A 145 8.49 5.45 -1.08
CA ARG A 145 8.76 4.69 0.15
C ARG A 145 9.66 5.40 1.16
N LYS A 146 10.69 6.09 0.69
CA LYS A 146 11.69 6.74 1.55
C LYS A 146 11.11 7.89 2.35
N SER A 147 10.12 8.57 1.79
CA SER A 147 9.47 9.71 2.46
C SER A 147 8.47 9.26 3.52
N VAL A 148 7.92 8.05 3.41
CA VAL A 148 6.99 7.50 4.39
C VAL A 148 7.71 7.10 5.69
N VAL A 149 8.91 6.58 5.58
CA VAL A 149 9.73 6.20 6.72
C VAL A 149 10.37 7.41 7.38
#